data_92f44a7bcac7066d4ab7987b3ecf20fb
#
_entry.id   92f44a7bcac7066d4ab7987b3ecf20fb
#
_cell.length_a   1.000
_cell.length_b   1.000
_cell.length_c   1.000
_cell.angle_alpha   90.00
_cell.angle_beta   90.00
_cell.angle_gamma   90.00
#
_symmetry.space_group_name_H-M   'P 1'
#
loop_
_entity.id
_entity.type
_entity.pdbx_description
1 polymer ?
#
loop_
_entity_poly.entity_id
_entity_poly.type
_entity_poly.pdbx_seq_one_letter_code
_entity_poly.pdbx_strand_id
1 'polypeptide(L)'
;SQPSYELEKIRTEKKELANQKKEIEKKNEELMREHKYLKEKIENLKKEVNKQSAMEDKFNQDIEELSQETENLVSEIEKWQT
;
A
#
# COMPACT_ATOMS: atom_id res chain seq x y z
N SER A 1 6.60 55.00 24.46
CA SER A 1 5.26 55.43 24.11
C SER A 1 4.39 54.24 23.67
N GLN A 2 3.09 54.37 23.78
CA GLN A 2 2.14 53.30 23.35
C GLN A 2 2.28 52.92 21.89
N PRO A 3 2.45 53.87 20.92
CA PRO A 3 2.66 53.48 19.53
C PRO A 3 3.87 52.61 19.26
N SER A 4 4.98 52.82 19.98
CA SER A 4 6.18 51.99 19.85
C SER A 4 5.98 50.60 20.43
N TYR A 5 5.26 50.49 21.55
CA TYR A 5 4.93 49.22 22.17
C TYR A 5 4.01 48.39 21.26
N GLU A 6 2.98 48.99 20.74
CA GLU A 6 2.05 48.34 19.77
C GLU A 6 2.77 47.91 18.51
N LEU A 7 3.67 48.71 17.98
CA LEU A 7 4.47 48.39 16.81
C LEU A 7 5.39 47.19 17.04
N GLU A 8 6.05 47.14 18.19
CA GLU A 8 6.88 45.97 18.56
C GLU A 8 6.06 44.73 18.76
N LYS A 9 4.89 44.83 19.38
CA LYS A 9 3.98 43.73 19.56
C LYS A 9 3.53 43.13 18.20
N ILE A 10 3.18 44.01 17.24
CA ILE A 10 2.82 43.58 15.88
C ILE A 10 4.00 42.89 15.20
N ARG A 11 5.21 43.44 15.33
CA ARG A 11 6.42 42.82 14.76
C ARG A 11 6.68 41.42 15.32
N THR A 12 6.51 41.26 16.64
CA THR A 12 6.69 39.98 17.32
C THR A 12 5.64 38.96 16.88
N GLU A 13 4.38 39.37 16.82
CA GLU A 13 3.28 38.53 16.34
C GLU A 13 3.49 38.11 14.89
N LYS A 14 3.92 39.02 14.04
CA LYS A 14 4.24 38.75 12.64
C LYS A 14 5.37 37.74 12.49
N LYS A 15 6.40 37.84 13.34
CA LYS A 15 7.53 36.91 13.35
C LYS A 15 7.10 35.53 13.82
N GLU A 16 6.28 35.43 14.85
CA GLU A 16 5.72 34.17 15.33
C GLU A 16 4.85 33.50 14.27
N LEU A 17 3.99 34.25 13.60
CA LEU A 17 3.17 33.73 12.53
C LEU A 17 4.02 33.21 11.36
N ALA A 18 5.09 33.91 11.01
CA ALA A 18 6.03 33.46 9.99
C ALA A 18 6.71 32.15 10.36
N ASN A 19 7.11 32.02 11.62
CA ASN A 19 7.72 30.78 12.14
C ASN A 19 6.72 29.63 12.16
N GLN A 20 5.50 29.87 12.62
CA GLN A 20 4.42 28.87 12.59
C GLN A 20 4.11 28.40 11.18
N LYS A 21 4.07 29.34 10.24
CA LYS A 21 3.86 29.04 8.82
C LYS A 21 4.95 28.13 8.27
N LYS A 22 6.21 28.42 8.59
CA LYS A 22 7.35 27.57 8.20
C LYS A 22 7.26 26.18 8.77
N GLU A 23 6.87 26.03 10.03
CA GLU A 23 6.71 24.75 10.68
C GLU A 23 5.59 23.94 10.04
N ILE A 24 4.47 24.57 9.73
CA ILE A 24 3.35 23.92 9.06
C ILE A 24 3.74 23.47 7.66
N GLU A 25 4.43 24.30 6.90
CA GLU A 25 4.93 23.96 5.56
C GLU A 25 5.87 22.76 5.61
N LYS A 26 6.76 22.74 6.60
CA LYS A 26 7.69 21.63 6.80
C LYS A 26 6.98 20.32 7.15
N LYS A 27 6.01 20.38 8.05
CA LYS A 27 5.18 19.21 8.41
C LYS A 27 4.38 18.72 7.22
N ASN A 28 3.83 19.62 6.42
CA ASN A 28 3.12 19.26 5.20
C ASN A 28 4.02 18.53 4.20
N GLU A 29 5.24 19.00 4.01
CA GLU A 29 6.21 18.32 3.14
C GLU A 29 6.55 16.92 3.65
N GLU A 30 6.75 16.78 4.96
CA GLU A 30 7.01 15.47 5.58
C GLU A 30 5.82 14.53 5.41
N LEU A 31 4.60 15.00 5.64
CA LEU A 31 3.38 14.23 5.44
C LEU A 31 3.16 13.83 3.98
N MET A 32 3.48 14.71 3.04
CA MET A 32 3.38 14.39 1.61
C MET A 32 4.37 13.29 1.21
N ARG A 33 5.60 13.34 1.71
CA ARG A 33 6.60 12.30 1.46
C ARG A 33 6.17 10.96 2.07
N GLU A 34 5.66 10.98 3.29
CA GLU A 34 5.16 9.79 3.97
C GLU A 34 3.96 9.20 3.24
N HIS A 35 3.04 10.06 2.81
CA HIS A 35 1.88 9.64 2.02
C HIS A 35 2.28 8.96 0.71
N LYS A 36 3.22 9.55 -0.01
CA LYS A 36 3.76 8.98 -1.24
C LYS A 36 4.41 7.62 -1.01
N TYR A 37 5.21 7.50 0.04
CA TYR A 37 5.86 6.25 0.43
C TYR A 37 4.83 5.16 0.73
N LEU A 38 3.84 5.47 1.54
CA LEU A 38 2.77 4.54 1.91
C LEU A 38 1.94 4.13 0.70
N LYS A 39 1.63 5.05 -0.18
CA LYS A 39 0.89 4.77 -1.41
C LYS A 39 1.65 3.79 -2.31
N GLU A 40 2.95 3.99 -2.50
CA GLU A 40 3.79 3.08 -3.28
C GLU A 40 3.86 1.70 -2.63
N LYS A 41 3.96 1.65 -1.30
CA LYS A 41 4.00 0.40 -0.55
C LYS A 41 2.69 -0.39 -0.68
N ILE A 42 1.56 0.30 -0.61
CA ILE A 42 0.24 -0.30 -0.82
C ILE A 42 0.13 -0.87 -2.24
N GLU A 43 0.57 -0.16 -3.26
CA GLU A 43 0.55 -0.64 -4.64
C GLU A 43 1.40 -1.89 -4.82
N ASN A 44 2.59 -1.92 -4.21
CA ASN A 44 3.46 -3.09 -4.26
C ASN A 44 2.85 -4.29 -3.55
N LEU A 45 2.23 -4.08 -2.39
CA LEU A 45 1.54 -5.14 -1.67
C LEU A 45 0.35 -5.69 -2.47
N LYS A 46 -0.41 -4.84 -3.13
CA LYS A 46 -1.49 -5.27 -4.03
C LYS A 46 -0.99 -6.14 -5.17
N LYS A 47 0.15 -5.80 -5.76
CA LYS A 47 0.78 -6.61 -6.81
C LYS A 47 1.20 -7.98 -6.30
N GLU A 48 1.79 -8.04 -5.10
CA GLU A 48 2.18 -9.30 -4.47
C GLU A 48 0.98 -10.17 -4.16
N VAL A 49 -0.08 -9.60 -3.61
CA VAL A 49 -1.33 -10.32 -3.31
C VAL A 49 -1.95 -10.89 -4.59
N ASN A 50 -2.00 -10.10 -5.66
CA ASN A 50 -2.52 -10.56 -6.95
C ASN A 50 -1.68 -11.67 -7.54
N LYS A 51 -0.37 -11.59 -7.40
CA LYS A 51 0.56 -12.64 -7.85
C LYS A 51 0.36 -13.94 -7.08
N GLN A 52 0.23 -13.87 -5.76
CA GLN A 52 -0.06 -15.04 -4.92
C GLN A 52 -1.40 -15.66 -5.27
N SER A 53 -2.44 -14.85 -5.46
CA SER A 53 -3.76 -15.33 -5.86
C SER A 53 -3.72 -16.08 -7.20
N ALA A 54 -3.00 -15.54 -8.18
CA ALA A 54 -2.81 -16.21 -9.48
C ALA A 54 -2.06 -17.53 -9.34
N MET A 55 -1.07 -17.61 -8.46
CA MET A 55 -0.32 -18.85 -8.19
C MET A 55 -1.20 -19.90 -7.49
N GLU A 56 -2.06 -19.49 -6.56
CA GLU A 56 -3.02 -20.38 -5.91
C GLU A 56 -4.03 -20.93 -6.92
N ASP A 57 -4.55 -20.10 -7.80
CA ASP A 57 -5.49 -20.51 -8.84
C ASP A 57 -4.85 -21.56 -9.77
N LYS A 58 -3.61 -21.32 -10.18
CA LYS A 58 -2.85 -22.26 -11.00
C LYS A 58 -2.60 -23.59 -10.27
N PHE A 59 -2.23 -23.53 -9.02
CA PHE A 59 -2.00 -24.69 -8.18
C PHE A 59 -3.26 -25.55 -8.05
N ASN A 60 -4.41 -24.92 -7.80
CA ASN A 60 -5.70 -25.58 -7.70
C ASN A 60 -6.09 -26.21 -9.04
N GLN A 61 -5.82 -25.53 -10.16
CA GLN A 61 -6.06 -26.05 -11.49
C GLN A 61 -5.21 -27.28 -11.77
N ASP A 62 -3.93 -27.27 -11.42
CA ASP A 62 -3.01 -28.38 -11.57
C ASP A 62 -3.46 -29.60 -10.74
N ILE A 63 -3.93 -29.38 -9.51
CA ILE A 63 -4.48 -30.43 -8.67
C ILE A 63 -5.72 -31.07 -9.31
N GLU A 64 -6.60 -30.24 -9.85
CA GLU A 64 -7.82 -30.70 -10.50
C GLU A 64 -7.50 -31.53 -11.75
N GLU A 65 -6.55 -31.11 -12.57
CA GLU A 65 -6.06 -31.83 -13.73
C GLU A 65 -5.45 -33.19 -13.34
N LEU A 66 -4.61 -33.22 -12.31
CA LEU A 66 -4.00 -34.45 -11.79
C LEU A 66 -5.04 -35.42 -11.24
N SER A 67 -6.04 -34.90 -10.52
CA SER A 67 -7.16 -35.71 -10.03
C SER A 67 -7.94 -36.33 -11.16
N GLN A 68 -8.20 -35.59 -12.22
CA GLN A 68 -8.91 -36.09 -13.39
C GLN A 68 -8.10 -37.16 -14.14
N GLU A 69 -6.80 -36.93 -14.33
CA GLU A 69 -5.91 -37.91 -14.95
C GLU A 69 -5.83 -39.19 -14.13
N THR A 70 -5.78 -39.10 -12.81
CA THR A 70 -5.77 -40.23 -11.91
C THR A 70 -7.06 -41.04 -12.00
N GLU A 71 -8.22 -40.37 -12.04
CA GLU A 71 -9.51 -41.03 -12.23
C GLU A 71 -9.59 -41.74 -13.58
N ASN A 72 -9.10 -41.12 -14.62
CA ASN A 72 -9.07 -41.73 -15.95
C ASN A 72 -8.18 -42.98 -15.98
N LEU A 73 -7.02 -42.94 -15.31
CA LEU A 73 -6.10 -44.05 -15.22
C LEU A 73 -6.71 -45.23 -14.45
N VAL A 74 -7.34 -44.93 -13.33
CA VAL A 74 -8.03 -45.97 -12.51
C VAL A 74 -9.15 -46.62 -13.31
N SER A 75 -9.93 -45.82 -14.05
CA SER A 75 -11.00 -46.28 -14.90
C SER A 75 -10.48 -47.23 -16.02
N GLU A 76 -9.34 -46.90 -16.63
CA GLU A 76 -8.72 -47.79 -17.63
C GLU A 76 -8.23 -49.08 -17.02
N ILE A 77 -7.59 -49.06 -15.85
CA ILE A 77 -7.14 -50.25 -15.15
C ILE A 77 -8.32 -51.17 -14.83
N GLU A 78 -9.43 -50.61 -14.36
CA GLU A 78 -10.66 -51.39 -14.11
C GLU A 78 -11.18 -52.09 -15.35
N LYS A 79 -11.15 -51.43 -16.50
CA LYS A 79 -11.53 -52.03 -17.79
C LYS A 79 -10.65 -53.20 -18.20
N TRP A 80 -9.37 -53.14 -17.88
CA TRP A 80 -8.41 -54.17 -18.21
C TRP A 80 -8.55 -55.44 -17.31
N GLN A 81 -9.11 -55.28 -16.12
CA GLN A 81 -9.33 -56.37 -15.18
C GLN A 81 -10.61 -57.18 -15.43
N THR A 82 -11.49 -56.64 -16.21
CA THR A 82 -12.71 -57.36 -16.61
C THR A 82 -12.54 -58.07 -17.95
#